data_552f1d7ee9dcd4bf84b8e38dec29c482
#
_entry.id   552f1d7ee9dcd4bf84b8e38dec29c482
#
_cell.length_a   1.000
_cell.length_b   1.000
_cell.length_c   1.000
_cell.angle_alpha   90.00
_cell.angle_beta   90.00
_cell.angle_gamma   90.00
#
_symmetry.space_group_name_H-M   'P 1'
#
loop_
_entity.id
_entity.type
_entity.pdbx_description
1 polymer ?
#
loop_
_entity_poly.entity_id
_entity_poly.type
_entity_poly.pdbx_seq_one_letter_code
_entity_poly.pdbx_strand_id
1 'polypeptide(L)'
;MKTIAITNQEGGCGKTTTAVNVSAALAAVGKRVLLIDLDPQAHASFALRKSIRSFDGFIYDVLTDNPERKRDLDSCITNSSLNLDMVPASIELSTLEQEFKEKDGAVSQLRKALSTCRSAYDYVLVDCPPSLGFLTFNALRAADRVVIPIDMSPFTLVGVGKLLGMIELVGTKLGHFPEVNALATLFDKRTTYSGEILEEVKSHFGERMLRTVVRQNVALKRAVSEGVSIMVFDRASAGAKDYEALSDEILGLEPIDSLDPNIGDIAFTVEAPAARDVYVVGDFNDWRIADECRLLNRGNAWWEKRMKLARGRHRYQFVVDGEWMTDSKNGERERNVFGTFDSIVTI
;
A
#
# COMPACT_ATOMS: atom_id res chain seq x y z
N MET A 1 1.34 -0.66 14.50
CA MET A 1 2.29 -0.71 13.38
C MET A 1 2.10 -2.03 12.66
N LYS A 2 1.83 -2.01 11.35
CA LYS A 2 1.67 -3.21 10.51
C LYS A 2 2.82 -3.26 9.50
N THR A 3 3.57 -4.36 9.48
CA THR A 3 4.73 -4.53 8.59
C THR A 3 4.34 -5.37 7.37
N ILE A 4 4.60 -4.83 6.16
CA ILE A 4 4.26 -5.47 4.88
C ILE A 4 5.54 -5.64 4.08
N ALA A 5 5.95 -6.88 3.82
CA ALA A 5 7.06 -7.18 2.91
C ALA A 5 6.56 -7.31 1.47
N ILE A 6 7.22 -6.60 0.55
CA ILE A 6 6.96 -6.70 -0.88
C ILE A 6 8.07 -7.56 -1.48
N THR A 7 7.77 -8.79 -1.83
CA THR A 7 8.80 -9.75 -2.26
C THR A 7 8.32 -10.65 -3.40
N ASN A 8 9.23 -10.97 -4.30
CA ASN A 8 9.14 -12.02 -5.31
C ASN A 8 10.55 -12.35 -5.80
N GLN A 9 10.80 -13.59 -6.13
CA GLN A 9 12.10 -14.03 -6.67
C GLN A 9 12.36 -13.47 -8.09
N GLU A 10 11.30 -13.15 -8.82
CA GLU A 10 11.40 -12.66 -10.19
C GLU A 10 11.86 -11.20 -10.22
N GLY A 11 12.86 -10.91 -11.07
CA GLY A 11 13.30 -9.56 -11.37
C GLY A 11 12.29 -8.84 -12.26
N GLY A 12 12.04 -7.55 -12.03
CA GLY A 12 11.19 -6.75 -12.93
C GLY A 12 9.67 -6.88 -12.72
N CYS A 13 9.19 -7.76 -11.85
CA CYS A 13 7.75 -7.93 -11.54
C CYS A 13 7.10 -6.75 -10.78
N GLY A 14 7.81 -5.66 -10.53
CA GLY A 14 7.25 -4.45 -9.92
C GLY A 14 7.34 -4.37 -8.40
N LYS A 15 8.22 -5.12 -7.71
CA LYS A 15 8.43 -5.04 -6.24
C LYS A 15 8.66 -3.61 -5.77
N THR A 16 9.76 -3.00 -6.19
CA THR A 16 10.14 -1.63 -5.81
C THR A 16 9.07 -0.61 -6.20
N THR A 17 8.50 -0.74 -7.41
CA THR A 17 7.43 0.14 -7.87
C THR A 17 6.23 0.04 -6.94
N THR A 18 5.87 -1.16 -6.50
CA THR A 18 4.77 -1.40 -5.56
C THR A 18 5.11 -0.84 -4.18
N ALA A 19 6.28 -1.15 -3.62
CA ALA A 19 6.70 -0.67 -2.30
C ALA A 19 6.66 0.87 -2.21
N VAL A 20 7.27 1.56 -3.18
CA VAL A 20 7.33 3.03 -3.24
C VAL A 20 5.93 3.64 -3.37
N ASN A 21 5.11 3.14 -4.28
CA ASN A 21 3.86 3.82 -4.62
C ASN A 21 2.71 3.47 -3.66
N VAL A 22 2.70 2.26 -3.06
CA VAL A 22 1.78 1.94 -1.94
C VAL A 22 2.14 2.78 -0.71
N SER A 23 3.44 2.91 -0.39
CA SER A 23 3.88 3.77 0.73
C SER A 23 3.41 5.21 0.53
N ALA A 24 3.59 5.76 -0.67
CA ALA A 24 3.15 7.11 -0.99
C ALA A 24 1.62 7.26 -0.99
N ALA A 25 0.87 6.25 -1.45
CA ALA A 25 -0.59 6.26 -1.44
C ALA A 25 -1.15 6.20 -0.01
N LEU A 26 -0.62 5.33 0.85
CA LEU A 26 -0.97 5.26 2.27
C LEU A 26 -0.65 6.58 3.00
N ALA A 27 0.51 7.18 2.72
CA ALA A 27 0.88 8.47 3.28
C ALA A 27 -0.05 9.61 2.83
N ALA A 28 -0.51 9.57 1.58
CA ALA A 28 -1.44 10.54 1.01
C ALA A 28 -2.83 10.52 1.69
N VAL A 29 -3.23 9.40 2.29
CA VAL A 29 -4.46 9.28 3.09
C VAL A 29 -4.21 9.46 4.60
N GLY A 30 -3.07 10.04 4.97
CA GLY A 30 -2.76 10.45 6.35
C GLY A 30 -2.15 9.35 7.24
N LYS A 31 -1.83 8.17 6.71
CA LYS A 31 -1.12 7.14 7.47
C LYS A 31 0.36 7.49 7.60
N ARG A 32 0.94 7.29 8.78
CA ARG A 32 2.39 7.42 8.98
C ARG A 32 3.07 6.16 8.47
N VAL A 33 3.92 6.30 7.47
CA VAL A 33 4.51 5.19 6.73
C VAL A 33 6.04 5.27 6.80
N LEU A 34 6.67 4.14 7.09
CA LEU A 34 8.10 3.94 6.93
C LEU A 34 8.35 2.99 5.76
N LEU A 35 9.09 3.42 4.75
CA LEU A 35 9.59 2.57 3.69
C LEU A 35 11.03 2.15 4.01
N ILE A 36 11.29 0.86 4.06
CA ILE A 36 12.63 0.28 4.22
C ILE A 36 13.05 -0.33 2.90
N ASP A 37 14.13 0.19 2.32
CA ASP A 37 14.75 -0.39 1.14
C ASP A 37 15.75 -1.46 1.60
N LEU A 38 15.45 -2.72 1.32
CA LEU A 38 16.27 -3.87 1.73
C LEU A 38 17.02 -4.51 0.55
N ASP A 39 16.94 -3.90 -0.65
CA ASP A 39 17.69 -4.36 -1.83
C ASP A 39 19.04 -3.66 -1.89
N PRO A 40 20.18 -4.39 -1.94
CA PRO A 40 21.52 -3.79 -2.14
C PRO A 40 21.64 -2.91 -3.38
N GLN A 41 20.74 -3.07 -4.36
CA GLN A 41 20.67 -2.22 -5.56
C GLN A 41 20.06 -0.83 -5.28
N ALA A 42 19.47 -0.60 -4.10
CA ALA A 42 18.93 0.67 -3.62
C ALA A 42 17.91 1.33 -4.59
N HIS A 43 17.09 0.51 -5.25
CA HIS A 43 16.16 1.00 -6.27
C HIS A 43 15.03 1.84 -5.66
N ALA A 44 14.50 1.51 -4.46
CA ALA A 44 13.50 2.32 -3.78
C ALA A 44 14.11 3.66 -3.30
N SER A 45 15.33 3.62 -2.79
CA SER A 45 16.11 4.82 -2.41
C SER A 45 16.32 5.76 -3.61
N PHE A 46 16.66 5.18 -4.76
CA PHE A 46 16.80 5.94 -6.00
C PHE A 46 15.47 6.53 -6.49
N ALA A 47 14.38 5.77 -6.37
CA ALA A 47 13.05 6.19 -6.82
C ALA A 47 12.49 7.39 -6.04
N LEU A 48 12.99 7.66 -4.83
CA LEU A 48 12.57 8.80 -4.00
C LEU A 48 13.67 9.86 -3.80
N ARG A 49 14.79 9.77 -4.54
CA ARG A 49 15.98 10.62 -4.32
C ARG A 49 15.73 12.12 -4.40
N LYS A 50 14.79 12.60 -5.21
CA LYS A 50 14.46 14.02 -5.29
C LYS A 50 13.63 14.53 -4.11
N SER A 51 12.95 13.62 -3.43
CA SER A 51 12.18 13.92 -2.22
C SER A 51 13.07 13.99 -0.97
N ILE A 52 14.30 13.50 -1.04
CA ILE A 52 15.24 13.36 0.09
C ILE A 52 16.47 14.23 -0.16
N ARG A 53 16.81 15.09 0.81
CA ARG A 53 17.99 15.99 0.70
C ARG A 53 19.30 15.27 0.96
N SER A 54 19.34 14.41 1.97
CA SER A 54 20.50 13.61 2.39
C SER A 54 20.02 12.40 3.16
N PHE A 55 20.84 11.37 3.20
CA PHE A 55 20.59 10.20 4.03
C PHE A 55 21.39 10.32 5.32
N ASP A 56 20.72 10.12 6.47
CA ASP A 56 21.36 10.18 7.80
C ASP A 56 22.07 8.86 8.16
N GLY A 57 21.65 7.75 7.53
CA GLY A 57 22.23 6.41 7.67
C GLY A 57 21.54 5.43 6.72
N PHE A 58 21.97 4.18 6.76
CA PHE A 58 21.48 3.12 5.87
C PHE A 58 20.95 1.94 6.67
N ILE A 59 20.07 1.14 6.08
CA ILE A 59 19.56 -0.06 6.75
C ILE A 59 20.67 -1.07 7.07
N TYR A 60 21.79 -1.06 6.34
CA TYR A 60 22.99 -1.81 6.69
C TYR A 60 23.46 -1.47 8.11
N ASP A 61 23.55 -0.19 8.47
CA ASP A 61 23.99 0.27 9.77
C ASP A 61 23.07 -0.20 10.92
N VAL A 62 21.80 -0.45 10.58
CA VAL A 62 20.80 -1.00 11.53
C VAL A 62 20.91 -2.51 11.68
N LEU A 63 21.23 -3.22 10.61
CA LEU A 63 21.23 -4.67 10.60
C LEU A 63 22.58 -5.29 10.93
N THR A 64 23.71 -4.61 10.65
CA THR A 64 25.07 -5.15 10.85
C THR A 64 25.36 -5.51 12.30
N ASP A 65 26.26 -6.42 12.51
CA ASP A 65 26.83 -6.79 13.82
C ASP A 65 28.15 -6.06 14.12
N ASN A 66 28.64 -5.25 13.18
CA ASN A 66 29.84 -4.45 13.35
C ASN A 66 29.59 -3.31 14.36
N PRO A 67 30.18 -3.32 15.55
CA PRO A 67 29.89 -2.33 16.59
C PRO A 67 30.33 -0.89 16.21
N GLU A 68 31.24 -0.73 15.27
CA GLU A 68 31.67 0.59 14.80
C GLU A 68 30.67 1.24 13.85
N ARG A 69 29.82 0.42 13.21
CA ARG A 69 28.80 0.84 12.24
C ARG A 69 27.37 0.75 12.79
N LYS A 70 27.16 -0.10 13.81
CA LYS A 70 25.83 -0.36 14.38
C LYS A 70 25.15 0.90 14.86
N ARG A 71 23.90 1.09 14.38
CA ARG A 71 23.06 2.24 14.73
C ARG A 71 21.63 1.79 15.05
N ASP A 72 20.91 2.63 15.80
CA ASP A 72 19.49 2.46 16.02
C ASP A 72 18.70 2.80 14.75
N LEU A 73 17.58 2.14 14.54
CA LEU A 73 16.71 2.37 13.37
C LEU A 73 16.30 3.84 13.26
N ASP A 74 15.87 4.44 14.39
CA ASP A 74 15.42 5.85 14.42
C ASP A 74 16.50 6.83 13.92
N SER A 75 17.78 6.52 14.10
CA SER A 75 18.90 7.37 13.66
C SER A 75 19.21 7.28 12.15
N CYS A 76 18.61 6.31 11.46
CA CYS A 76 18.77 6.09 10.02
C CYS A 76 17.51 6.48 9.23
N ILE A 77 16.46 6.93 9.91
CA ILE A 77 15.22 7.37 9.28
C ILE A 77 15.42 8.75 8.65
N THR A 78 15.05 8.86 7.39
CA THR A 78 15.11 10.11 6.63
C THR A 78 13.71 10.45 6.12
N ASN A 79 13.26 11.70 6.30
CA ASN A 79 11.97 12.15 5.81
C ASN A 79 11.99 12.28 4.28
N SER A 80 11.04 11.65 3.62
CA SER A 80 10.84 11.73 2.17
C SER A 80 9.74 12.72 1.78
N SER A 81 8.60 12.67 2.47
CA SER A 81 7.48 13.57 2.25
C SER A 81 6.55 13.57 3.44
N LEU A 82 5.44 14.32 3.38
CA LEU A 82 4.45 14.32 4.45
C LEU A 82 3.97 12.90 4.73
N ASN A 83 4.08 12.46 5.97
CA ASN A 83 3.72 11.12 6.47
C ASN A 83 4.50 9.95 5.85
N LEU A 84 5.54 10.19 5.07
CA LEU A 84 6.38 9.15 4.48
C LEU A 84 7.85 9.38 4.83
N ASP A 85 8.38 8.48 5.63
CA ASP A 85 9.78 8.39 5.95
C ASP A 85 10.41 7.17 5.27
N MET A 86 11.73 7.16 5.18
CA MET A 86 12.49 6.11 4.54
C MET A 86 13.76 5.76 5.30
N VAL A 87 14.12 4.48 5.30
CA VAL A 87 15.48 4.01 5.59
C VAL A 87 16.07 3.45 4.30
N PRO A 88 17.12 4.08 3.76
CA PRO A 88 17.68 3.72 2.47
C PRO A 88 18.57 2.48 2.54
N ALA A 89 18.72 1.82 1.39
CA ALA A 89 19.67 0.74 1.19
C ALA A 89 21.06 1.28 0.81
N SER A 90 22.06 0.43 1.02
CA SER A 90 23.41 0.60 0.48
C SER A 90 23.97 -0.74 -0.02
N ILE A 91 25.02 -0.69 -0.83
CA ILE A 91 25.61 -1.89 -1.43
C ILE A 91 26.20 -2.84 -0.34
N GLU A 92 26.57 -2.30 0.81
CA GLU A 92 27.08 -3.06 1.95
C GLU A 92 26.08 -4.11 2.47
N LEU A 93 24.77 -3.95 2.21
CA LEU A 93 23.78 -4.99 2.53
C LEU A 93 24.15 -6.37 1.97
N SER A 94 24.86 -6.42 0.85
CA SER A 94 25.34 -7.68 0.24
C SER A 94 26.34 -8.44 1.10
N THR A 95 26.97 -7.81 2.08
CA THR A 95 27.93 -8.45 2.99
C THR A 95 27.29 -9.10 4.22
N LEU A 96 26.05 -8.72 4.55
CA LEU A 96 25.37 -9.17 5.79
C LEU A 96 25.23 -10.69 5.89
N GLU A 97 24.94 -11.37 4.78
CA GLU A 97 24.84 -12.84 4.80
C GLU A 97 26.15 -13.50 5.27
N GLN A 98 27.30 -12.94 4.87
CA GLN A 98 28.61 -13.40 5.33
C GLN A 98 28.89 -13.02 6.79
N GLU A 99 28.51 -11.81 7.22
CA GLU A 99 28.67 -11.33 8.59
C GLU A 99 27.88 -12.20 9.59
N PHE A 100 26.70 -12.68 9.20
CA PHE A 100 25.81 -13.48 10.05
C PHE A 100 25.90 -14.98 9.80
N LYS A 101 26.86 -15.44 9.01
CA LYS A 101 27.05 -16.87 8.77
C LYS A 101 27.23 -17.60 10.11
N GLU A 102 26.42 -18.63 10.32
CA GLU A 102 26.42 -19.48 11.51
C GLU A 102 26.09 -18.77 12.84
N LYS A 103 25.53 -17.56 12.81
CA LYS A 103 25.08 -16.86 14.03
C LYS A 103 23.63 -17.12 14.33
N ASP A 104 23.33 -17.45 15.60
CA ASP A 104 21.96 -17.60 16.06
C ASP A 104 21.18 -16.30 15.98
N GLY A 105 19.92 -16.38 15.54
CA GLY A 105 19.03 -15.23 15.44
C GLY A 105 19.36 -14.27 14.29
N ALA A 106 20.23 -14.66 13.36
CA ALA A 106 20.62 -13.89 12.19
C ALA A 106 19.43 -13.35 11.38
N VAL A 107 18.40 -14.18 11.18
CA VAL A 107 17.19 -13.84 10.39
C VAL A 107 16.15 -13.01 11.14
N SER A 108 16.47 -12.51 12.34
CA SER A 108 15.55 -11.72 13.17
C SER A 108 16.03 -10.29 13.42
N GLN A 109 17.06 -9.83 12.73
CA GLN A 109 17.65 -8.49 12.97
C GLN A 109 16.67 -7.38 12.64
N LEU A 110 15.97 -7.45 11.50
CA LEU A 110 14.97 -6.44 11.12
C LEU A 110 13.82 -6.41 12.12
N ARG A 111 13.30 -7.56 12.54
CA ARG A 111 12.24 -7.64 13.55
C ARG A 111 12.66 -7.01 14.88
N LYS A 112 13.90 -7.27 15.34
CA LYS A 112 14.46 -6.65 16.55
C LYS A 112 14.54 -5.13 16.39
N ALA A 113 15.06 -4.63 15.27
CA ALA A 113 15.16 -3.21 15.00
C ALA A 113 13.78 -2.53 15.01
N LEU A 114 12.78 -3.12 14.37
CA LEU A 114 11.41 -2.61 14.36
C LEU A 114 10.76 -2.62 15.74
N SER A 115 11.05 -3.63 16.57
CA SER A 115 10.48 -3.71 17.94
C SER A 115 11.05 -2.64 18.88
N THR A 116 12.20 -2.06 18.58
CA THR A 116 12.84 -0.98 19.36
C THR A 116 12.66 0.41 18.75
N CYS A 117 11.99 0.49 17.60
CA CYS A 117 11.70 1.77 16.95
C CYS A 117 10.78 2.63 17.83
N ARG A 118 11.23 3.83 18.16
CA ARG A 118 10.49 4.79 19.00
C ARG A 118 9.51 5.61 18.20
N SER A 119 9.77 5.77 16.89
CA SER A 119 8.88 6.49 15.99
C SER A 119 7.61 5.67 15.75
N ALA A 120 6.46 6.31 15.88
CA ALA A 120 5.18 5.62 15.73
C ALA A 120 4.74 5.64 14.27
N TYR A 121 4.74 4.50 13.61
CA TYR A 121 4.22 4.30 12.27
C TYR A 121 2.95 3.45 12.29
N ASP A 122 2.04 3.72 11.35
CA ASP A 122 0.87 2.88 11.12
C ASP A 122 1.28 1.68 10.27
N TYR A 123 2.13 1.93 9.26
CA TYR A 123 2.63 0.92 8.33
C TYR A 123 4.15 1.00 8.16
N VAL A 124 4.78 -0.16 8.01
CA VAL A 124 6.16 -0.31 7.55
C VAL A 124 6.13 -1.15 6.27
N LEU A 125 6.58 -0.59 5.16
CA LEU A 125 6.73 -1.29 3.89
C LEU A 125 8.20 -1.69 3.74
N VAL A 126 8.47 -2.94 3.36
CA VAL A 126 9.83 -3.45 3.14
C VAL A 126 9.96 -3.86 1.67
N ASP A 127 10.79 -3.14 0.92
CA ASP A 127 11.16 -3.52 -0.45
C ASP A 127 12.26 -4.56 -0.42
N CYS A 128 11.99 -5.77 -0.91
CA CYS A 128 12.89 -6.90 -0.83
C CYS A 128 13.68 -7.12 -2.13
N PRO A 129 14.94 -7.61 -2.02
CA PRO A 129 15.70 -8.02 -3.19
C PRO A 129 15.06 -9.21 -3.91
N PRO A 130 15.41 -9.48 -5.18
CA PRO A 130 14.89 -10.64 -5.93
C PRO A 130 15.52 -11.99 -5.51
N SER A 131 16.36 -12.00 -4.49
CA SER A 131 17.01 -13.21 -3.97
C SER A 131 16.26 -13.80 -2.79
N LEU A 132 16.27 -15.14 -2.68
CA LEU A 132 15.75 -15.88 -1.54
C LEU A 132 16.90 -16.13 -0.52
N GLY A 133 17.48 -15.05 0.03
CA GLY A 133 18.62 -15.09 0.94
C GLY A 133 18.34 -14.41 2.29
N PHE A 134 19.40 -14.12 3.00
CA PHE A 134 19.42 -13.53 4.34
C PHE A 134 18.47 -12.33 4.49
N LEU A 135 18.49 -11.38 3.54
CA LEU A 135 17.69 -10.16 3.59
C LEU A 135 16.19 -10.48 3.47
N THR A 136 15.81 -11.34 2.53
CA THR A 136 14.41 -11.77 2.37
C THR A 136 13.91 -12.54 3.59
N PHE A 137 14.73 -13.40 4.21
CA PHE A 137 14.36 -14.07 5.46
C PHE A 137 14.11 -13.07 6.59
N ASN A 138 14.93 -12.03 6.72
CA ASN A 138 14.73 -10.97 7.70
C ASN A 138 13.42 -10.20 7.46
N ALA A 139 13.09 -9.89 6.20
CA ALA A 139 11.83 -9.26 5.82
C ALA A 139 10.63 -10.15 6.17
N LEU A 140 10.65 -11.43 5.76
CA LEU A 140 9.58 -12.39 6.04
C LEU A 140 9.36 -12.59 7.54
N ARG A 141 10.44 -12.62 8.33
CA ARG A 141 10.37 -12.78 9.79
C ARG A 141 9.79 -11.55 10.49
N ALA A 142 9.97 -10.37 9.91
CA ALA A 142 9.48 -9.11 10.45
C ALA A 142 8.05 -8.77 10.01
N ALA A 143 7.60 -9.34 8.88
CA ALA A 143 6.34 -8.97 8.24
C ALA A 143 5.12 -9.60 8.93
N ASP A 144 4.06 -8.82 9.10
CA ASP A 144 2.71 -9.31 9.41
C ASP A 144 2.00 -9.80 8.14
N ARG A 145 2.35 -9.17 6.99
CA ARG A 145 1.80 -9.50 5.66
C ARG A 145 2.90 -9.51 4.61
N VAL A 146 2.77 -10.41 3.67
CA VAL A 146 3.60 -10.48 2.45
C VAL A 146 2.73 -10.21 1.24
N VAL A 147 3.11 -9.23 0.43
CA VAL A 147 2.50 -8.99 -0.89
C VAL A 147 3.49 -9.47 -1.95
N ILE A 148 3.01 -10.33 -2.83
CA ILE A 148 3.78 -10.93 -3.93
C ILE A 148 3.33 -10.29 -5.24
N PRO A 149 4.06 -9.28 -5.77
CA PRO A 149 3.80 -8.74 -7.10
C PRO A 149 4.08 -9.82 -8.15
N ILE A 150 3.12 -10.05 -9.02
CA ILE A 150 3.13 -11.09 -10.05
C ILE A 150 2.89 -10.40 -11.39
N ASP A 151 3.87 -10.45 -12.28
CA ASP A 151 3.70 -9.96 -13.65
C ASP A 151 2.96 -10.99 -14.50
N MET A 152 2.45 -10.55 -15.65
CA MET A 152 1.67 -11.42 -16.54
C MET A 152 2.59 -12.15 -17.53
N SER A 153 3.66 -12.80 -17.01
CA SER A 153 4.60 -13.60 -17.78
C SER A 153 4.37 -15.12 -17.63
N PRO A 154 4.82 -15.95 -18.58
CA PRO A 154 4.54 -17.40 -18.55
C PRO A 154 5.29 -18.16 -17.44
N PHE A 155 6.33 -17.57 -16.84
CA PHE A 155 7.17 -18.23 -15.82
C PHE A 155 6.82 -17.85 -14.40
N THR A 156 5.89 -16.94 -14.22
CA THR A 156 5.50 -16.32 -12.97
C THR A 156 5.13 -17.32 -11.87
N LEU A 157 4.31 -18.33 -12.16
CA LEU A 157 3.86 -19.31 -11.16
C LEU A 157 4.98 -20.24 -10.67
N VAL A 158 6.02 -20.49 -11.47
CA VAL A 158 7.17 -21.31 -11.06
C VAL A 158 7.99 -20.62 -9.96
N GLY A 159 8.27 -19.31 -10.14
CA GLY A 159 8.98 -18.52 -9.15
C GLY A 159 8.21 -18.36 -7.84
N VAL A 160 6.90 -18.16 -7.95
CA VAL A 160 6.00 -18.02 -6.81
C VAL A 160 5.95 -19.27 -5.95
N GLY A 161 5.91 -20.48 -6.55
CA GLY A 161 5.90 -21.74 -5.80
C GLY A 161 7.11 -21.89 -4.88
N LYS A 162 8.30 -21.47 -5.31
CA LYS A 162 9.52 -21.48 -4.48
C LYS A 162 9.43 -20.49 -3.33
N LEU A 163 8.89 -19.30 -3.56
CA LEU A 163 8.69 -18.29 -2.51
C LEU A 163 7.69 -18.76 -1.47
N LEU A 164 6.57 -19.34 -1.88
CA LEU A 164 5.58 -19.89 -0.93
C LEU A 164 6.18 -21.02 -0.08
N GLY A 165 6.95 -21.93 -0.67
CA GLY A 165 7.67 -22.96 0.08
C GLY A 165 8.66 -22.38 1.10
N MET A 166 9.30 -21.25 0.78
CA MET A 166 10.18 -20.56 1.72
C MET A 166 9.39 -19.90 2.87
N ILE A 167 8.26 -19.24 2.59
CA ILE A 167 7.40 -18.65 3.62
C ILE A 167 6.92 -19.74 4.59
N GLU A 168 6.53 -20.89 4.07
CA GLU A 168 6.16 -22.05 4.88
C GLU A 168 7.33 -22.57 5.74
N LEU A 169 8.54 -22.62 5.17
CA LEU A 169 9.74 -23.02 5.91
C LEU A 169 10.05 -22.03 7.05
N VAL A 170 9.97 -20.73 6.80
CA VAL A 170 10.10 -19.68 7.82
C VAL A 170 9.04 -19.86 8.90
N GLY A 171 7.78 -20.07 8.49
CA GLY A 171 6.68 -20.33 9.39
C GLY A 171 6.94 -21.51 10.30
N THR A 172 7.31 -22.65 9.74
CA THR A 172 7.53 -23.89 10.47
C THR A 172 8.73 -23.80 11.42
N LYS A 173 9.85 -23.22 10.96
CA LYS A 173 11.08 -23.16 11.77
C LYS A 173 11.08 -22.05 12.83
N LEU A 174 10.40 -20.93 12.54
CA LEU A 174 10.43 -19.75 13.42
C LEU A 174 9.10 -19.46 14.11
N GLY A 175 8.07 -20.28 13.88
CA GLY A 175 6.73 -20.13 14.48
C GLY A 175 6.08 -18.80 14.07
N HIS A 176 6.31 -18.32 12.83
CA HIS A 176 5.80 -17.04 12.36
C HIS A 176 5.26 -17.16 10.94
N PHE A 177 3.95 -17.03 10.78
CA PHE A 177 3.24 -17.16 9.52
C PHE A 177 2.63 -15.83 9.13
N PRO A 178 3.28 -15.05 8.25
CA PRO A 178 2.68 -13.83 7.74
C PRO A 178 1.49 -14.14 6.84
N GLU A 179 0.52 -13.24 6.80
CA GLU A 179 -0.56 -13.29 5.82
C GLU A 179 0.01 -13.08 4.41
N VAL A 180 -0.37 -13.92 3.44
CA VAL A 180 0.18 -13.86 2.07
C VAL A 180 -0.88 -13.45 1.09
N ASN A 181 -0.60 -12.39 0.32
CA ASN A 181 -1.45 -11.92 -0.77
C ASN A 181 -0.67 -11.82 -2.08
N ALA A 182 -1.29 -12.20 -3.18
CA ALA A 182 -0.77 -11.99 -4.52
C ALA A 182 -1.35 -10.72 -5.13
N LEU A 183 -0.53 -9.97 -5.86
CA LEU A 183 -0.89 -8.75 -6.57
C LEU A 183 -0.55 -8.87 -8.06
N ALA A 184 -1.53 -8.83 -8.94
CA ALA A 184 -1.27 -8.75 -10.38
C ALA A 184 -0.64 -7.39 -10.74
N THR A 185 0.49 -7.43 -11.44
CA THR A 185 1.23 -6.25 -11.86
C THR A 185 1.53 -6.30 -13.36
N LEU A 186 1.92 -5.16 -13.93
CA LEU A 186 2.28 -5.03 -15.35
C LEU A 186 1.20 -5.55 -16.31
N PHE A 187 -0.05 -5.54 -15.88
CA PHE A 187 -1.17 -6.03 -16.67
C PHE A 187 -1.40 -5.16 -17.91
N ASP A 188 -1.39 -5.78 -19.08
CA ASP A 188 -1.73 -5.13 -20.36
C ASP A 188 -3.09 -5.63 -20.87
N LYS A 189 -4.13 -4.81 -20.66
CA LYS A 189 -5.50 -5.12 -21.10
C LYS A 189 -5.69 -5.28 -22.62
N ARG A 190 -4.69 -4.90 -23.43
CA ARG A 190 -4.75 -4.98 -24.88
C ARG A 190 -4.42 -6.38 -25.39
N THR A 191 -3.85 -7.23 -24.55
CA THR A 191 -3.44 -8.58 -24.91
C THR A 191 -4.36 -9.62 -24.26
N THR A 192 -4.88 -10.56 -25.03
CA THR A 192 -5.66 -11.71 -24.54
C THR A 192 -4.84 -12.54 -23.57
N TYR A 193 -3.56 -12.69 -23.86
CA TYR A 193 -2.61 -13.44 -23.07
C TYR A 193 -2.51 -12.96 -21.61
N SER A 194 -2.44 -11.63 -21.37
CA SER A 194 -2.42 -11.10 -20.00
C SER A 194 -3.68 -11.45 -19.22
N GLY A 195 -4.83 -11.52 -19.91
CA GLY A 195 -6.09 -11.94 -19.30
C GLY A 195 -6.07 -13.42 -18.90
N GLU A 196 -5.56 -14.29 -19.77
CA GLU A 196 -5.44 -15.74 -19.51
C GLU A 196 -4.55 -16.02 -18.30
N ILE A 197 -3.37 -15.39 -18.23
CA ILE A 197 -2.46 -15.50 -17.08
C ILE A 197 -3.09 -14.96 -15.80
N LEU A 198 -3.80 -13.82 -15.86
CA LEU A 198 -4.50 -13.27 -14.70
C LEU A 198 -5.52 -14.28 -14.13
N GLU A 199 -6.30 -14.94 -14.96
CA GLU A 199 -7.27 -15.95 -14.50
C GLU A 199 -6.58 -17.19 -13.91
N GLU A 200 -5.45 -17.62 -14.47
CA GLU A 200 -4.64 -18.69 -13.92
C GLU A 200 -4.09 -18.34 -12.52
N VAL A 201 -3.54 -17.13 -12.37
CA VAL A 201 -3.04 -16.61 -11.07
C VAL A 201 -4.19 -16.52 -10.06
N LYS A 202 -5.35 -15.98 -10.45
CA LYS A 202 -6.54 -15.92 -9.58
C LYS A 202 -6.98 -17.31 -9.13
N SER A 203 -7.01 -18.29 -10.05
CA SER A 203 -7.36 -19.66 -9.71
C SER A 203 -6.38 -20.29 -8.72
N HIS A 204 -5.07 -19.99 -8.85
CA HIS A 204 -4.02 -20.51 -7.98
C HIS A 204 -4.08 -19.92 -6.56
N PHE A 205 -4.33 -18.61 -6.43
CA PHE A 205 -4.32 -17.91 -5.14
C PHE A 205 -5.67 -17.85 -4.45
N GLY A 206 -6.79 -17.95 -5.20
CA GLY A 206 -8.13 -17.84 -4.65
C GLY A 206 -8.32 -16.55 -3.85
N GLU A 207 -8.80 -16.67 -2.61
CA GLU A 207 -9.04 -15.52 -1.70
C GLU A 207 -7.78 -14.73 -1.31
N ARG A 208 -6.59 -15.32 -1.52
CA ARG A 208 -5.32 -14.63 -1.29
C ARG A 208 -4.94 -13.68 -2.41
N MET A 209 -5.66 -13.70 -3.54
CA MET A 209 -5.46 -12.76 -4.62
C MET A 209 -6.07 -11.41 -4.27
N LEU A 210 -5.26 -10.34 -4.30
CA LEU A 210 -5.78 -8.98 -4.20
C LEU A 210 -6.63 -8.66 -5.43
N ARG A 211 -7.74 -7.95 -5.21
CA ARG A 211 -8.69 -7.59 -6.28
C ARG A 211 -8.10 -6.53 -7.21
N THR A 212 -7.24 -5.67 -6.65
CA THR A 212 -6.54 -4.64 -7.40
C THR A 212 -5.56 -5.25 -8.39
N VAL A 213 -5.59 -4.75 -9.63
CA VAL A 213 -4.66 -5.11 -10.70
C VAL A 213 -3.88 -3.87 -11.11
N VAL A 214 -2.56 -3.90 -10.98
CA VAL A 214 -1.69 -2.80 -11.39
C VAL A 214 -1.37 -2.93 -12.87
N ARG A 215 -1.86 -1.97 -13.66
CA ARG A 215 -1.67 -1.95 -15.11
C ARG A 215 -0.28 -1.50 -15.50
N GLN A 216 0.20 -2.00 -16.64
CA GLN A 216 1.40 -1.47 -17.26
C GLN A 216 1.21 0.02 -17.58
N ASN A 217 2.07 0.89 -17.04
CA ASN A 217 1.94 2.33 -17.20
C ASN A 217 3.30 3.00 -17.32
N VAL A 218 3.49 3.78 -18.40
CA VAL A 218 4.74 4.52 -18.67
C VAL A 218 4.99 5.60 -17.61
N ALA A 219 3.95 6.20 -17.05
CA ALA A 219 4.09 7.23 -16.02
C ALA A 219 4.81 6.70 -14.78
N LEU A 220 4.61 5.43 -14.40
CA LEU A 220 5.34 4.80 -13.29
C LEU A 220 6.85 4.77 -13.54
N LYS A 221 7.27 4.39 -14.76
CA LYS A 221 8.70 4.39 -15.13
C LYS A 221 9.28 5.80 -15.13
N ARG A 222 8.51 6.78 -15.63
CA ARG A 222 8.92 8.18 -15.64
C ARG A 222 9.03 8.77 -14.24
N ALA A 223 8.12 8.44 -13.33
CA ALA A 223 8.18 8.86 -11.93
C ALA A 223 9.48 8.40 -11.26
N VAL A 224 9.88 7.13 -11.45
CA VAL A 224 11.18 6.61 -10.98
C VAL A 224 12.35 7.38 -11.57
N SER A 225 12.34 7.66 -12.89
CA SER A 225 13.38 8.46 -13.55
C SER A 225 13.46 9.86 -12.98
N GLU A 226 12.33 10.46 -12.62
CA GLU A 226 12.25 11.76 -11.95
C GLU A 226 12.59 11.70 -10.47
N GLY A 227 12.70 10.53 -9.84
CA GLY A 227 13.05 10.36 -8.43
C GLY A 227 11.96 10.78 -7.45
N VAL A 228 10.70 10.57 -7.83
CA VAL A 228 9.50 10.85 -7.03
C VAL A 228 8.48 9.73 -7.20
N SER A 229 7.54 9.61 -6.24
CA SER A 229 6.43 8.67 -6.38
C SER A 229 5.45 9.09 -7.48
N ILE A 230 4.63 8.14 -7.96
CA ILE A 230 3.58 8.43 -8.93
C ILE A 230 2.54 9.42 -8.38
N MET A 231 2.32 9.42 -7.06
CA MET A 231 1.40 10.34 -6.38
C MET A 231 1.83 11.82 -6.52
N VAL A 232 3.14 12.04 -6.64
CA VAL A 232 3.74 13.38 -6.87
C VAL A 232 3.88 13.66 -8.37
N PHE A 233 4.28 12.64 -9.16
CA PHE A 233 4.59 12.81 -10.57
C PHE A 233 3.35 13.03 -11.44
N ASP A 234 2.34 12.15 -11.31
CA ASP A 234 1.11 12.21 -12.12
C ASP A 234 -0.02 11.46 -11.39
N ARG A 235 -0.70 12.16 -10.49
CA ARG A 235 -1.80 11.60 -9.70
C ARG A 235 -3.03 11.23 -10.54
N ALA A 236 -3.18 11.82 -11.74
CA ALA A 236 -4.28 11.51 -12.65
C ALA A 236 -4.05 10.23 -13.47
N SER A 237 -2.80 9.73 -13.51
CA SER A 237 -2.43 8.54 -14.28
C SER A 237 -3.17 7.28 -13.83
N ALA A 238 -3.27 6.32 -14.75
CA ALA A 238 -3.81 5.00 -14.41
C ALA A 238 -2.98 4.31 -13.31
N GLY A 239 -1.66 4.46 -13.33
CA GLY A 239 -0.77 3.90 -12.31
C GLY A 239 -1.02 4.46 -10.92
N ALA A 240 -1.27 5.78 -10.79
CA ALA A 240 -1.63 6.38 -9.52
C ALA A 240 -2.96 5.84 -8.98
N LYS A 241 -3.98 5.76 -9.83
CA LYS A 241 -5.30 5.21 -9.46
C LYS A 241 -5.23 3.74 -9.03
N ASP A 242 -4.39 2.94 -9.70
CA ASP A 242 -4.20 1.54 -9.33
C ASP A 242 -3.56 1.41 -7.94
N TYR A 243 -2.56 2.25 -7.60
CA TYR A 243 -1.95 2.25 -6.28
C TYR A 243 -2.81 2.91 -5.20
N GLU A 244 -3.65 3.88 -5.53
CA GLU A 244 -4.70 4.38 -4.62
C GLU A 244 -5.69 3.26 -4.29
N ALA A 245 -6.19 2.53 -5.28
CA ALA A 245 -7.08 1.38 -5.08
C ALA A 245 -6.41 0.27 -4.24
N LEU A 246 -5.12 -0.01 -4.49
CA LEU A 246 -4.37 -0.98 -3.71
C LEU A 246 -4.21 -0.53 -2.25
N SER A 247 -3.95 0.76 -2.01
CA SER A 247 -3.86 1.28 -0.64
C SER A 247 -5.19 1.17 0.09
N ASP A 248 -6.30 1.45 -0.59
CA ASP A 248 -7.66 1.31 -0.04
C ASP A 248 -7.96 -0.17 0.31
N GLU A 249 -7.54 -1.10 -0.54
CA GLU A 249 -7.68 -2.55 -0.28
C GLU A 249 -6.83 -3.00 0.92
N ILE A 250 -5.58 -2.52 1.04
CA ILE A 250 -4.72 -2.79 2.20
C ILE A 250 -5.31 -2.21 3.50
N LEU A 251 -6.00 -1.10 3.42
CA LEU A 251 -6.71 -0.50 4.56
C LEU A 251 -7.99 -1.25 4.94
N GLY A 252 -8.39 -2.26 4.17
CA GLY A 252 -9.63 -2.99 4.34
C GLY A 252 -10.85 -2.27 3.75
N LEU A 253 -10.63 -1.25 2.94
CA LEU A 253 -11.67 -0.59 2.17
C LEU A 253 -11.92 -1.41 0.90
N GLU A 254 -13.17 -1.67 0.57
CA GLU A 254 -13.48 -2.45 -0.62
C GLU A 254 -13.02 -1.72 -1.90
N PRO A 255 -12.29 -2.39 -2.80
CA PRO A 255 -11.94 -1.80 -4.08
C PRO A 255 -13.21 -1.55 -4.90
N ILE A 256 -13.19 -0.48 -5.64
CA ILE A 256 -14.26 -0.12 -6.56
C ILE A 256 -14.27 -1.11 -7.72
N ASP A 257 -15.18 -2.08 -7.69
CA ASP A 257 -15.33 -3.04 -8.79
C ASP A 257 -16.31 -2.49 -9.86
N SER A 258 -15.83 -2.22 -11.03
CA SER A 258 -16.56 -1.54 -12.12
C SER A 258 -17.33 -2.49 -13.04
N LEU A 259 -17.70 -3.69 -12.59
CA LEU A 259 -18.18 -4.74 -13.50
C LEU A 259 -19.66 -5.09 -13.42
N ASP A 260 -20.44 -4.54 -12.48
CA ASP A 260 -21.89 -4.71 -12.50
C ASP A 260 -22.54 -3.50 -13.19
N PRO A 261 -23.20 -3.66 -14.33
CA PRO A 261 -23.84 -2.56 -15.06
C PRO A 261 -24.99 -1.90 -14.27
N ASN A 262 -25.47 -2.53 -13.20
CA ASN A 262 -26.53 -2.00 -12.33
C ASN A 262 -25.97 -1.24 -11.11
N ILE A 263 -24.66 -1.20 -10.92
CA ILE A 263 -23.99 -0.48 -9.84
C ILE A 263 -23.19 0.67 -10.44
N GLY A 264 -23.38 1.87 -9.88
CA GLY A 264 -22.59 3.05 -10.20
C GLY A 264 -21.62 3.37 -9.10
N ASP A 265 -20.47 3.93 -9.46
CA ASP A 265 -19.44 4.41 -8.54
C ASP A 265 -19.60 5.90 -8.31
N ILE A 266 -19.70 6.31 -7.05
CA ILE A 266 -19.82 7.71 -6.67
C ILE A 266 -18.81 8.09 -5.60
N ALA A 267 -18.25 9.30 -5.72
CA ALA A 267 -17.43 9.91 -4.70
C ALA A 267 -18.22 10.97 -3.95
N PHE A 268 -18.44 10.75 -2.67
CA PHE A 268 -18.96 11.77 -1.75
C PHE A 268 -17.80 12.58 -1.21
N THR A 269 -17.86 13.89 -1.36
CA THR A 269 -16.79 14.81 -0.92
C THR A 269 -17.36 15.96 -0.12
N VAL A 270 -16.71 16.30 0.98
CA VAL A 270 -17.09 17.45 1.80
C VAL A 270 -15.86 18.17 2.33
N GLU A 271 -15.97 19.49 2.43
CA GLU A 271 -14.95 20.33 3.03
C GLU A 271 -15.26 20.54 4.51
N ALA A 272 -14.39 20.00 5.39
CA ALA A 272 -14.56 20.08 6.83
C ALA A 272 -13.17 20.20 7.51
N PRO A 273 -12.60 21.43 7.56
CA PRO A 273 -11.20 21.65 7.97
C PRO A 273 -10.90 21.29 9.43
N ALA A 274 -11.88 21.42 10.32
CA ALA A 274 -11.71 21.15 11.75
C ALA A 274 -12.28 19.80 12.21
N ALA A 275 -12.86 19.02 11.28
CA ALA A 275 -13.54 17.77 11.62
C ALA A 275 -12.56 16.67 12.04
N ARG A 276 -12.98 15.88 13.02
CA ARG A 276 -12.30 14.65 13.47
C ARG A 276 -12.87 13.42 12.81
N ASP A 277 -14.20 13.40 12.65
CA ASP A 277 -14.94 12.28 12.08
C ASP A 277 -16.00 12.78 11.10
N VAL A 278 -16.01 12.19 9.90
CA VAL A 278 -16.99 12.53 8.87
C VAL A 278 -17.55 11.25 8.28
N TYR A 279 -18.88 11.18 8.18
CA TYR A 279 -19.60 10.04 7.60
C TYR A 279 -20.54 10.53 6.50
N VAL A 280 -20.84 9.66 5.53
CA VAL A 280 -21.94 9.82 4.60
C VAL A 280 -23.02 8.80 4.92
N VAL A 281 -24.24 9.26 5.09
CA VAL A 281 -25.40 8.42 5.42
C VAL A 281 -26.54 8.71 4.47
N GLY A 282 -27.35 7.71 4.18
CA GLY A 282 -28.43 7.87 3.22
C GLY A 282 -29.41 6.69 3.20
N ASP A 283 -30.33 6.69 2.24
CA ASP A 283 -31.27 5.59 2.04
C ASP A 283 -30.59 4.26 1.65
N PHE A 284 -29.35 4.34 1.17
CA PHE A 284 -28.53 3.19 0.82
C PHE A 284 -27.95 2.43 2.02
N ASN A 285 -27.99 2.98 3.22
CA ASN A 285 -27.50 2.34 4.45
C ASN A 285 -28.46 2.52 5.64
N ASP A 286 -29.76 2.72 5.35
CA ASP A 286 -30.80 2.96 6.35
C ASP A 286 -30.47 4.12 7.30
N TRP A 287 -29.75 5.12 6.83
CA TRP A 287 -29.35 6.32 7.59
C TRP A 287 -28.50 6.01 8.83
N ARG A 288 -27.75 4.90 8.82
CA ARG A 288 -26.91 4.47 9.95
C ARG A 288 -25.51 5.04 9.85
N ILE A 289 -25.01 5.56 10.98
CA ILE A 289 -23.60 5.93 11.11
C ILE A 289 -22.83 4.65 11.38
N ALA A 290 -22.01 4.20 10.43
CA ALA A 290 -21.22 2.99 10.50
C ALA A 290 -19.80 3.25 9.95
N ASP A 291 -18.83 2.49 10.41
CA ASP A 291 -17.42 2.68 9.99
C ASP A 291 -17.22 2.53 8.49
N GLU A 292 -18.02 1.68 7.83
CA GLU A 292 -18.01 1.53 6.38
C GLU A 292 -18.43 2.80 5.62
N CYS A 293 -19.11 3.74 6.27
CA CYS A 293 -19.56 5.02 5.70
C CYS A 293 -18.69 6.20 6.10
N ARG A 294 -17.60 5.96 6.83
CA ARG A 294 -16.65 6.98 7.24
C ARG A 294 -15.85 7.49 6.06
N LEU A 295 -15.76 8.81 5.92
CA LEU A 295 -14.92 9.47 4.92
C LEU A 295 -13.45 9.48 5.37
N LEU A 296 -12.56 9.49 4.38
CA LEU A 296 -11.12 9.62 4.59
C LEU A 296 -10.71 11.08 4.37
N ASN A 297 -9.89 11.59 5.27
CA ASN A 297 -9.28 12.91 5.11
C ASN A 297 -8.22 12.84 4.00
N ARG A 298 -8.44 13.59 2.92
CA ARG A 298 -7.53 13.65 1.74
C ARG A 298 -6.52 14.80 1.83
N GLY A 299 -6.46 15.49 2.95
CA GLY A 299 -5.67 16.71 3.12
C GLY A 299 -6.41 17.97 2.65
N ASN A 300 -5.85 19.17 2.99
CA ASN A 300 -6.43 20.47 2.62
C ASN A 300 -7.92 20.64 3.00
N ALA A 301 -8.31 20.12 4.16
CA ALA A 301 -9.68 20.17 4.67
C ALA A 301 -10.72 19.30 3.91
N TRP A 302 -10.29 18.50 2.95
CA TRP A 302 -11.16 17.68 2.13
C TRP A 302 -11.30 16.27 2.68
N TRP A 303 -12.55 15.82 2.75
CA TRP A 303 -12.93 14.47 3.10
C TRP A 303 -13.61 13.80 1.92
N GLU A 304 -13.28 12.53 1.67
CA GLU A 304 -13.81 11.75 0.54
C GLU A 304 -14.15 10.32 0.96
N LYS A 305 -15.28 9.85 0.46
CA LYS A 305 -15.66 8.42 0.46
C LYS A 305 -16.17 8.06 -0.92
N ARG A 306 -15.60 7.01 -1.48
CA ARG A 306 -16.15 6.38 -2.67
C ARG A 306 -17.03 5.21 -2.26
N MET A 307 -18.17 5.11 -2.85
CA MET A 307 -19.17 4.08 -2.58
C MET A 307 -19.77 3.57 -3.88
N LYS A 308 -20.17 2.32 -3.84
CA LYS A 308 -20.97 1.69 -4.87
C LYS A 308 -22.43 1.72 -4.44
N LEU A 309 -23.24 2.30 -5.26
CA LEU A 309 -24.67 2.33 -5.03
C LEU A 309 -25.40 1.76 -6.26
N ALA A 310 -26.53 1.15 -6.04
CA ALA A 310 -27.40 0.74 -7.13
C ALA A 310 -27.72 1.94 -8.03
N ARG A 311 -27.85 1.72 -9.35
CA ARG A 311 -28.28 2.81 -10.24
C ARG A 311 -29.65 3.28 -9.84
N GLY A 312 -29.81 4.59 -9.76
CA GLY A 312 -31.06 5.21 -9.32
C GLY A 312 -30.80 6.52 -8.57
N ARG A 313 -31.85 6.99 -7.94
CA ARG A 313 -31.86 8.24 -7.18
C ARG A 313 -31.71 7.90 -5.70
N HIS A 314 -30.69 8.48 -5.04
CA HIS A 314 -30.39 8.27 -3.61
C HIS A 314 -30.42 9.57 -2.85
N ARG A 315 -30.92 9.51 -1.60
CA ARG A 315 -30.90 10.62 -0.65
C ARG A 315 -29.80 10.42 0.36
N TYR A 316 -29.06 11.48 0.68
CA TYR A 316 -27.96 11.41 1.61
C TYR A 316 -27.75 12.71 2.39
N GLN A 317 -27.03 12.61 3.50
CA GLN A 317 -26.44 13.70 4.27
C GLN A 317 -25.03 13.34 4.71
N PHE A 318 -24.24 14.35 5.09
CA PHE A 318 -23.00 14.14 5.83
C PHE A 318 -23.27 14.23 7.32
N VAL A 319 -22.51 13.49 8.12
CA VAL A 319 -22.44 13.63 9.56
C VAL A 319 -21.02 14.03 9.91
N VAL A 320 -20.84 15.27 10.36
CA VAL A 320 -19.54 15.87 10.71
C VAL A 320 -19.48 16.06 12.22
N ASP A 321 -18.60 15.32 12.89
CA ASP A 321 -18.46 15.33 14.36
C ASP A 321 -19.81 15.15 15.11
N GLY A 322 -20.72 14.36 14.52
CA GLY A 322 -22.05 14.09 15.07
C GLY A 322 -23.17 15.03 14.60
N GLU A 323 -22.85 16.10 13.88
CA GLU A 323 -23.83 17.03 13.32
C GLU A 323 -24.23 16.66 11.90
N TRP A 324 -25.52 16.63 11.62
CA TRP A 324 -26.10 16.30 10.32
C TRP A 324 -26.11 17.50 9.38
N MET A 325 -25.50 17.34 8.23
CA MET A 325 -25.30 18.41 7.25
C MET A 325 -25.77 17.99 5.85
N THR A 326 -26.57 18.85 5.21
CA THR A 326 -26.83 18.76 3.78
C THR A 326 -25.56 19.12 2.99
N ASP A 327 -25.31 18.44 1.88
CA ASP A 327 -24.17 18.78 1.00
C ASP A 327 -24.37 20.18 0.40
N SER A 328 -23.52 21.11 0.83
CA SER A 328 -23.56 22.49 0.37
C SER A 328 -23.23 22.68 -1.11
N LYS A 329 -22.51 21.72 -1.70
CA LYS A 329 -22.10 21.73 -3.13
C LYS A 329 -23.11 21.07 -4.05
N ASN A 330 -24.08 20.33 -3.48
CA ASN A 330 -25.12 19.68 -4.25
C ASN A 330 -26.37 20.55 -4.33
N GLY A 331 -26.74 20.96 -5.54
CA GLY A 331 -27.93 21.79 -5.77
C GLY A 331 -29.25 21.00 -5.72
N GLU A 332 -29.22 19.66 -5.88
CA GLU A 332 -30.40 18.81 -5.83
C GLU A 332 -30.71 18.42 -4.39
N ARG A 333 -31.90 18.80 -3.91
CA ARG A 333 -32.32 18.58 -2.52
C ARG A 333 -33.78 18.23 -2.44
N GLU A 334 -34.15 17.40 -1.47
CA GLU A 334 -35.53 17.03 -1.18
C GLU A 334 -35.81 17.24 0.31
N ARG A 335 -37.04 17.75 0.60
CA ARG A 335 -37.46 17.98 1.99
C ARG A 335 -37.74 16.63 2.66
N ASN A 336 -37.10 16.38 3.80
CA ASN A 336 -37.33 15.17 4.56
C ASN A 336 -38.46 15.31 5.61
N VAL A 337 -38.76 14.21 6.28
CA VAL A 337 -39.87 14.13 7.26
C VAL A 337 -39.61 14.97 8.51
N PHE A 338 -38.37 15.39 8.76
CA PHE A 338 -37.98 16.23 9.90
C PHE A 338 -38.04 17.72 9.57
N GLY A 339 -38.42 18.10 8.34
CA GLY A 339 -38.52 19.49 7.90
C GLY A 339 -37.20 20.09 7.40
N THR A 340 -36.12 19.33 7.42
CA THR A 340 -34.81 19.66 6.84
C THR A 340 -34.69 19.13 5.39
N PHE A 341 -33.50 19.22 4.79
CA PHE A 341 -33.30 18.77 3.41
C PHE A 341 -32.25 17.66 3.36
N ASP A 342 -32.53 16.65 2.55
CA ASP A 342 -31.54 15.67 2.13
C ASP A 342 -30.98 16.07 0.77
N SER A 343 -29.70 15.83 0.54
CA SER A 343 -29.05 15.96 -0.75
C SER A 343 -29.41 14.76 -1.63
N ILE A 344 -29.52 14.98 -2.94
CA ILE A 344 -29.88 13.94 -3.90
C ILE A 344 -28.69 13.64 -4.80
N VAL A 345 -28.44 12.36 -5.05
CA VAL A 345 -27.51 11.92 -6.09
C VAL A 345 -28.21 10.91 -7.01
N THR A 346 -27.97 11.01 -8.30
CA THR A 346 -28.45 10.06 -9.30
C THR A 346 -27.25 9.35 -9.92
N ILE A 347 -27.26 8.02 -9.89
CA ILE A 347 -26.18 7.15 -10.36
C ILE A 347 -26.59 6.44 -11.64
#